data_0d0e28a02927fc2b01161fbedfb8e8e1
#
_entry.id   0d0e28a02927fc2b01161fbedfb8e8e1
#
_cell.length_a   1.000
_cell.length_b   1.000
_cell.length_c   1.000
_cell.angle_alpha   90.00
_cell.angle_beta   90.00
_cell.angle_gamma   90.00
#
_symmetry.space_group_name_H-M   'P 1'
#
loop_
_entity.id
_entity.type
_entity.pdbx_description
1 polymer ?
#
loop_
_entity_poly.entity_id
_entity_poly.type
_entity_poly.pdbx_seq_one_letter_code
_entity_poly.pdbx_strand_id
1 'polypeptide(L)'
;MHSARPSLREPAVTAPPSLDPSAPAPGADLQAAVASSAAHDWQPLPLRGAWLAALGGGGMLGLSVLVGAAIFGLALHSRQTVFIGAGAALGALVGACIGFVRHRRIRWRLDAQGLDLRRGRMWQSEVHVPMSRVQHLDLRRGPLERAAHLATLVVHTAGTRHNAVAVPGLEQADAERLRERLAHQLDHDDDAL
;
A
#
# COMPACT_ATOMS: atom_id res chain seq x y z
N MET A 1 -26.25 33.84 81.30
CA MET A 1 -25.74 34.12 79.94
C MET A 1 -25.12 32.87 79.39
N HIS A 2 -25.90 32.12 78.61
CA HIS A 2 -25.52 30.79 78.12
C HIS A 2 -25.25 30.95 76.62
N SER A 3 -23.99 30.90 76.23
CA SER A 3 -23.58 31.08 74.84
C SER A 3 -23.59 29.70 74.16
N ALA A 4 -24.55 29.52 73.21
CA ALA A 4 -24.64 28.34 72.37
C ALA A 4 -23.59 28.46 71.23
N ARG A 5 -22.74 27.44 71.14
CA ARG A 5 -21.82 27.26 69.97
C ARG A 5 -22.60 26.61 68.82
N PRO A 6 -22.47 27.09 67.60
CA PRO A 6 -23.06 26.38 66.44
C PRO A 6 -22.18 25.16 66.07
N SER A 7 -22.77 24.01 65.94
CA SER A 7 -22.17 22.78 65.44
C SER A 7 -21.88 22.87 63.95
N LEU A 8 -20.60 22.85 63.60
CA LEU A 8 -20.16 22.67 62.24
C LEU A 8 -20.53 21.26 61.75
N ARG A 9 -21.46 21.18 60.80
CA ARG A 9 -21.74 19.93 60.06
C ARG A 9 -20.52 19.66 59.15
N GLU A 10 -19.89 18.54 59.41
CA GLU A 10 -18.90 17.95 58.50
C GLU A 10 -19.53 17.60 57.16
N PRO A 11 -18.95 17.97 56.01
CA PRO A 11 -19.46 17.53 54.73
C PRO A 11 -19.28 16.02 54.60
N ALA A 12 -20.35 15.33 54.24
CA ALA A 12 -20.35 13.90 53.96
C ALA A 12 -19.32 13.59 52.84
N VAL A 13 -18.29 12.86 53.20
CA VAL A 13 -17.34 12.30 52.23
C VAL A 13 -18.11 11.27 51.40
N THR A 14 -18.47 11.68 50.19
CA THR A 14 -19.04 10.78 49.17
C THR A 14 -17.99 9.73 48.83
N ALA A 15 -18.25 8.48 49.15
CA ALA A 15 -17.38 7.36 48.78
C ALA A 15 -17.18 7.34 47.26
N PRO A 16 -15.95 7.07 46.78
CA PRO A 16 -15.72 6.96 45.33
C PRO A 16 -16.58 5.80 44.76
N PRO A 17 -17.08 5.94 43.55
CA PRO A 17 -17.87 4.90 42.91
C PRO A 17 -17.04 3.61 42.83
N SER A 18 -17.59 2.51 43.33
CA SER A 18 -17.00 1.18 43.23
C SER A 18 -16.78 0.85 41.75
N LEU A 19 -15.50 0.71 41.37
CA LEU A 19 -15.12 0.24 40.05
C LEU A 19 -15.60 -1.21 39.93
N ASP A 20 -16.56 -1.45 39.07
CA ASP A 20 -17.01 -2.79 38.69
C ASP A 20 -15.84 -3.48 37.95
N PRO A 21 -15.25 -4.57 38.50
CA PRO A 21 -14.12 -5.24 37.90
C PRO A 21 -14.42 -5.92 36.55
N SER A 22 -15.70 -5.99 36.18
CA SER A 22 -16.16 -6.53 34.91
C SER A 22 -16.41 -5.45 33.84
N ALA A 23 -16.30 -4.15 34.19
CA ALA A 23 -16.41 -3.09 33.19
C ALA A 23 -15.14 -3.06 32.32
N PRO A 24 -15.25 -3.09 30.97
CA PRO A 24 -14.10 -2.94 30.10
C PRO A 24 -13.41 -1.60 30.38
N ALA A 25 -12.09 -1.61 30.44
CA ALA A 25 -11.32 -0.40 30.74
C ALA A 25 -11.69 0.70 29.73
N PRO A 26 -11.94 1.95 30.20
CA PRO A 26 -12.27 3.07 29.30
C PRO A 26 -11.08 3.31 28.37
N GLY A 27 -11.21 2.89 27.13
CA GLY A 27 -10.14 2.90 26.11
C GLY A 27 -9.97 1.57 25.38
N ALA A 28 -10.45 0.44 25.94
CA ALA A 28 -10.41 -0.84 25.24
C ALA A 28 -11.25 -0.82 23.97
N ASP A 29 -12.41 -0.16 23.99
CA ASP A 29 -13.28 0.01 22.84
C ASP A 29 -12.66 0.94 21.78
N LEU A 30 -11.95 1.99 22.20
CA LEU A 30 -11.20 2.86 21.29
C LEU A 30 -10.01 2.14 20.68
N GLN A 31 -9.29 1.34 21.46
CA GLN A 31 -8.18 0.52 20.94
C GLN A 31 -8.69 -0.57 20.00
N ALA A 32 -9.80 -1.22 20.33
CA ALA A 32 -10.45 -2.19 19.45
C ALA A 32 -11.00 -1.54 18.17
N ALA A 33 -11.58 -0.35 18.25
CA ALA A 33 -12.05 0.42 17.10
C ALA A 33 -10.87 0.88 16.21
N VAL A 34 -9.78 1.36 16.81
CA VAL A 34 -8.55 1.73 16.08
C VAL A 34 -7.89 0.49 15.45
N ALA A 35 -7.81 -0.62 16.16
CA ALA A 35 -7.27 -1.87 15.63
C ALA A 35 -8.16 -2.46 14.52
N SER A 36 -9.48 -2.38 14.66
CA SER A 36 -10.45 -2.80 13.64
C SER A 36 -10.40 -1.91 12.40
N SER A 37 -10.31 -0.59 12.57
CA SER A 37 -10.11 0.37 11.48
C SER A 37 -8.79 0.11 10.75
N ALA A 38 -7.70 -0.09 11.48
CA ALA A 38 -6.40 -0.41 10.90
C ALA A 38 -6.36 -1.74 10.14
N ALA A 39 -7.16 -2.74 10.57
CA ALA A 39 -7.24 -4.03 9.89
C ALA A 39 -8.03 -4.00 8.58
N HIS A 40 -8.97 -3.06 8.42
CA HIS A 40 -9.85 -2.96 7.24
C HIS A 40 -9.34 -2.02 6.14
N ASP A 41 -8.29 -1.29 6.40
CA ASP A 41 -7.83 -0.19 5.54
C ASP A 41 -6.85 -0.59 4.42
N TRP A 42 -6.28 -1.78 4.44
CA TRP A 42 -5.33 -2.24 3.42
C TRP A 42 -6.06 -2.70 2.15
N GLN A 43 -5.98 -1.89 1.10
CA GLN A 43 -6.62 -2.15 -0.17
C GLN A 43 -5.71 -2.98 -1.09
N PRO A 44 -6.21 -4.07 -1.68
CA PRO A 44 -5.50 -4.82 -2.71
C PRO A 44 -5.59 -4.10 -4.04
N LEU A 45 -4.57 -4.28 -4.88
CA LEU A 45 -4.62 -3.82 -6.26
C LEU A 45 -5.57 -4.69 -7.12
N PRO A 46 -6.19 -4.12 -8.17
CA PRO A 46 -7.11 -4.83 -9.04
C PRO A 46 -6.44 -6.00 -9.79
N LEU A 47 -7.19 -7.07 -10.02
CA LEU A 47 -6.72 -8.28 -10.71
C LEU A 47 -6.22 -7.99 -12.14
N ARG A 48 -6.81 -7.01 -12.82
CA ARG A 48 -6.39 -6.58 -14.17
C ARG A 48 -4.92 -6.17 -14.18
N GLY A 49 -4.45 -5.47 -13.14
CA GLY A 49 -3.03 -5.13 -12.96
C GLY A 49 -2.14 -6.35 -12.78
N ALA A 50 -2.62 -7.40 -12.09
CA ALA A 50 -1.88 -8.63 -11.95
C ALA A 50 -1.68 -9.36 -13.30
N TRP A 51 -2.68 -9.34 -14.18
CA TRP A 51 -2.56 -9.91 -15.52
C TRP A 51 -1.60 -9.11 -16.39
N LEU A 52 -1.62 -7.77 -16.33
CA LEU A 52 -0.63 -6.96 -17.03
C LEU A 52 0.79 -7.20 -16.52
N ALA A 53 0.96 -7.35 -15.21
CA ALA A 53 2.25 -7.69 -14.61
C ALA A 53 2.71 -9.10 -15.02
N ALA A 54 1.78 -10.05 -15.19
CA ALA A 54 2.05 -11.38 -15.72
C ALA A 54 2.51 -11.32 -17.16
N LEU A 55 1.83 -10.57 -18.02
CA LEU A 55 2.22 -10.37 -19.43
C LEU A 55 3.61 -9.73 -19.54
N GLY A 56 3.89 -8.70 -18.76
CA GLY A 56 5.20 -8.04 -18.74
C GLY A 56 6.31 -8.98 -18.25
N GLY A 57 6.10 -9.65 -17.13
CA GLY A 57 7.06 -10.60 -16.55
C GLY A 57 7.29 -11.82 -17.46
N GLY A 58 6.21 -12.38 -18.00
CA GLY A 58 6.27 -13.51 -18.91
C GLY A 58 6.94 -13.16 -20.23
N GLY A 59 6.55 -12.04 -20.83
CA GLY A 59 7.15 -11.56 -22.06
C GLY A 59 8.64 -11.28 -21.92
N MET A 60 9.05 -10.60 -20.86
CA MET A 60 10.45 -10.28 -20.61
C MET A 60 11.30 -11.53 -20.40
N LEU A 61 10.87 -12.45 -19.52
CA LEU A 61 11.64 -13.64 -19.20
C LEU A 61 11.63 -14.64 -20.36
N GLY A 62 10.50 -14.85 -21.03
CA GLY A 62 10.39 -15.70 -22.22
C GLY A 62 11.27 -15.22 -23.36
N LEU A 63 11.22 -13.91 -23.64
CA LEU A 63 12.07 -13.31 -24.68
C LEU A 63 13.56 -13.41 -24.33
N SER A 64 13.94 -13.17 -23.08
CA SER A 64 15.33 -13.30 -22.63
C SER A 64 15.86 -14.72 -22.82
N VAL A 65 15.07 -15.74 -22.47
CA VAL A 65 15.43 -17.15 -22.67
C VAL A 65 15.50 -17.47 -24.17
N LEU A 66 14.55 -16.98 -24.96
CA LEU A 66 14.52 -17.19 -26.42
C LEU A 66 15.79 -16.63 -27.08
N VAL A 67 16.12 -15.37 -26.78
CA VAL A 67 17.30 -14.69 -27.34
C VAL A 67 18.60 -15.38 -26.91
N GLY A 68 18.74 -15.68 -25.62
CA GLY A 68 19.92 -16.40 -25.11
C GLY A 68 20.10 -17.77 -25.75
N ALA A 69 19.01 -18.54 -25.89
CA ALA A 69 19.04 -19.85 -26.50
C ALA A 69 19.28 -19.79 -28.04
N ALA A 70 18.79 -18.75 -28.73
CA ALA A 70 19.06 -18.52 -30.14
C ALA A 70 20.54 -18.21 -30.39
N ILE A 71 21.15 -17.32 -29.56
CA ILE A 71 22.58 -17.00 -29.65
C ILE A 71 23.43 -18.25 -29.40
N PHE A 72 23.09 -19.02 -28.38
CA PHE A 72 23.80 -20.25 -28.03
C PHE A 72 23.66 -21.33 -29.11
N GLY A 73 22.41 -21.51 -29.62
CA GLY A 73 22.09 -22.47 -30.68
C GLY A 73 22.79 -22.13 -32.01
N LEU A 74 22.90 -20.83 -32.37
CA LEU A 74 23.63 -20.38 -33.53
C LEU A 74 25.13 -20.68 -33.42
N ALA A 75 25.71 -20.52 -32.22
CA ALA A 75 27.12 -20.80 -31.94
C ALA A 75 27.44 -22.30 -32.02
N LEU A 76 26.51 -23.17 -31.68
CA LEU A 76 26.76 -24.63 -31.61
C LEU A 76 26.23 -25.44 -32.80
N HIS A 77 25.61 -24.81 -33.82
CA HIS A 77 25.02 -25.49 -35.00
C HIS A 77 24.02 -26.63 -34.62
N SER A 78 23.35 -26.51 -33.50
CA SER A 78 22.54 -27.59 -32.94
C SER A 78 21.08 -27.59 -33.50
N ARG A 79 20.61 -28.80 -33.83
CA ARG A 79 19.18 -29.07 -34.24
C ARG A 79 18.17 -28.96 -33.06
N GLN A 80 18.49 -28.22 -32.01
CA GLN A 80 17.71 -28.25 -30.75
C GLN A 80 16.60 -27.20 -30.68
N THR A 81 15.97 -26.84 -31.80
CA THR A 81 14.91 -25.84 -31.88
C THR A 81 13.72 -26.12 -30.95
N VAL A 82 13.39 -27.42 -30.74
CA VAL A 82 12.29 -27.83 -29.84
C VAL A 82 12.61 -27.48 -28.37
N PHE A 83 13.85 -27.73 -27.95
CA PHE A 83 14.27 -27.41 -26.58
C PHE A 83 14.35 -25.88 -26.33
N ILE A 84 14.69 -25.10 -27.36
CA ILE A 84 14.69 -23.64 -27.30
C ILE A 84 13.26 -23.14 -27.10
N GLY A 85 12.29 -23.66 -27.87
CA GLY A 85 10.89 -23.29 -27.75
C GLY A 85 10.31 -23.68 -26.38
N ALA A 86 10.58 -24.89 -25.92
CA ALA A 86 10.14 -25.36 -24.61
C ALA A 86 10.73 -24.51 -23.45
N GLY A 87 12.02 -24.18 -23.54
CA GLY A 87 12.69 -23.31 -22.57
C GLY A 87 12.11 -21.91 -22.52
N ALA A 88 11.84 -21.31 -23.69
CA ALA A 88 11.21 -20.01 -23.78
C ALA A 88 9.78 -19.99 -23.20
N ALA A 89 8.99 -21.04 -23.49
CA ALA A 89 7.64 -21.19 -22.98
C ALA A 89 7.65 -21.36 -21.43
N LEU A 90 8.57 -22.16 -20.91
CA LEU A 90 8.73 -22.32 -19.46
C LEU A 90 9.18 -21.02 -18.81
N GLY A 91 10.13 -20.30 -19.40
CA GLY A 91 10.57 -18.98 -18.94
C GLY A 91 9.42 -17.98 -18.92
N ALA A 92 8.61 -17.94 -19.99
CA ALA A 92 7.42 -17.09 -20.05
C ALA A 92 6.42 -17.42 -18.95
N LEU A 93 6.15 -18.71 -18.71
CA LEU A 93 5.23 -19.16 -17.65
C LEU A 93 5.73 -18.76 -16.26
N VAL A 94 7.01 -19.02 -15.98
CA VAL A 94 7.63 -18.64 -14.70
C VAL A 94 7.61 -17.13 -14.50
N GLY A 95 7.97 -16.35 -15.52
CA GLY A 95 7.95 -14.89 -15.47
C GLY A 95 6.53 -14.33 -15.27
N ALA A 96 5.54 -14.91 -15.94
CA ALA A 96 4.14 -14.54 -15.77
C ALA A 96 3.65 -14.86 -14.33
N CYS A 97 3.97 -16.02 -13.81
CA CYS A 97 3.64 -16.41 -12.45
C CYS A 97 4.27 -15.45 -11.40
N ILE A 98 5.55 -15.14 -11.56
CA ILE A 98 6.25 -14.20 -10.69
C ILE A 98 5.62 -12.81 -10.76
N GLY A 99 5.36 -12.28 -11.96
CA GLY A 99 4.73 -10.97 -12.17
C GLY A 99 3.36 -10.90 -11.54
N PHE A 100 2.51 -11.91 -11.76
CA PHE A 100 1.18 -12.02 -11.18
C PHE A 100 1.21 -12.04 -9.65
N VAL A 101 2.02 -12.94 -9.08
CA VAL A 101 2.13 -13.10 -7.62
C VAL A 101 2.70 -11.85 -6.95
N ARG A 102 3.71 -11.21 -7.56
CA ARG A 102 4.28 -9.96 -7.04
C ARG A 102 3.23 -8.85 -7.00
N HIS A 103 2.48 -8.67 -8.08
CA HIS A 103 1.45 -7.64 -8.15
C HIS A 103 0.35 -7.87 -7.12
N ARG A 104 -0.15 -9.09 -6.99
CA ARG A 104 -1.17 -9.45 -6.00
C ARG A 104 -0.77 -9.24 -4.54
N ARG A 105 0.50 -9.09 -4.28
CA ARG A 105 1.06 -8.88 -2.92
C ARG A 105 1.33 -7.42 -2.60
N ILE A 106 1.03 -6.51 -3.52
CA ILE A 106 1.07 -5.08 -3.26
C ILE A 106 -0.24 -4.71 -2.57
N ARG A 107 -0.11 -4.03 -1.44
CA ARG A 107 -1.22 -3.45 -0.71
C ARG A 107 -0.90 -2.01 -0.41
N TRP A 108 -1.92 -1.19 -0.44
CA TRP A 108 -1.79 0.23 -0.14
C TRP A 108 -2.87 0.68 0.83
N ARG A 109 -2.61 1.72 1.57
CA ARG A 109 -3.52 2.36 2.51
C ARG A 109 -3.27 3.86 2.49
N LEU A 110 -4.33 4.63 2.48
CA LEU A 110 -4.29 6.07 2.69
C LEU A 110 -5.01 6.38 3.99
N ASP A 111 -4.31 7.02 4.91
CA ASP A 111 -4.87 7.53 6.15
C ASP A 111 -4.62 9.04 6.28
N ALA A 112 -5.05 9.65 7.39
CA ALA A 112 -4.86 11.07 7.65
C ALA A 112 -3.37 11.47 7.82
N GLN A 113 -2.49 10.50 8.06
CA GLN A 113 -1.07 10.74 8.33
C GLN A 113 -0.21 10.58 7.07
N GLY A 114 -0.67 9.78 6.09
CA GLY A 114 0.08 9.54 4.88
C GLY A 114 -0.38 8.37 4.04
N LEU A 115 0.44 8.06 3.05
CA LEU A 115 0.28 6.91 2.17
C LEU A 115 1.21 5.78 2.61
N ASP A 116 0.63 4.64 2.94
CA ASP A 116 1.35 3.41 3.24
C ASP A 116 1.32 2.46 2.04
N LEU A 117 2.46 1.91 1.72
CA LEU A 117 2.61 0.94 0.65
C LEU A 117 3.39 -0.26 1.14
N ARG A 118 2.77 -1.44 1.11
CA ARG A 118 3.38 -2.71 1.49
C ARG A 118 3.58 -3.59 0.27
N ARG A 119 4.80 -4.14 0.12
CA ARG A 119 5.17 -5.02 -0.98
C ARG A 119 5.89 -6.27 -0.47
N GLY A 120 5.70 -7.38 -1.16
CA GLY A 120 6.46 -8.62 -0.96
C GLY A 120 5.90 -9.55 0.11
N ARG A 121 6.56 -10.72 0.27
CA ARG A 121 6.24 -11.77 1.25
C ARG A 121 7.47 -12.26 2.01
N MET A 122 8.51 -12.71 1.30
CA MET A 122 9.77 -13.12 1.93
C MET A 122 10.60 -11.90 2.34
N TRP A 123 10.69 -10.92 1.44
CA TRP A 123 11.27 -9.61 1.70
C TRP A 123 10.12 -8.62 1.69
N GLN A 124 9.63 -8.28 2.88
CA GLN A 124 8.60 -7.26 3.04
C GLN A 124 9.27 -5.90 3.02
N SER A 125 8.78 -5.04 2.13
CA SER A 125 9.09 -3.62 2.11
C SER A 125 7.82 -2.86 2.44
N GLU A 126 7.88 -2.05 3.46
CA GLU A 126 6.82 -1.13 3.85
C GLU A 126 7.37 0.28 3.72
N VAL A 127 6.69 1.10 2.95
CA VAL A 127 7.06 2.48 2.70
C VAL A 127 5.93 3.34 3.21
N HIS A 128 6.23 4.19 4.20
CA HIS A 128 5.33 5.21 4.72
C HIS A 128 5.73 6.56 4.14
N VAL A 129 4.79 7.22 3.48
CA VAL A 129 4.96 8.56 2.91
C VAL A 129 4.10 9.54 3.71
N PRO A 130 4.66 10.30 4.65
CA PRO A 130 3.89 11.29 5.40
C PRO A 130 3.47 12.44 4.47
N MET A 131 2.27 12.99 4.70
CA MET A 131 1.71 14.09 3.89
C MET A 131 2.63 15.29 3.81
N SER A 132 3.25 15.68 4.91
CA SER A 132 4.18 16.82 5.00
C SER A 132 5.43 16.70 4.11
N ARG A 133 5.69 15.53 3.52
CA ARG A 133 6.82 15.31 2.59
C ARG A 133 6.42 15.19 1.14
N VAL A 134 5.14 15.17 0.83
CA VAL A 134 4.65 15.08 -0.56
C VAL A 134 4.87 16.45 -1.22
N GLN A 135 5.53 16.45 -2.39
CA GLN A 135 5.79 17.67 -3.16
C GLN A 135 4.86 17.79 -4.37
N HIS A 136 4.71 16.72 -5.13
CA HIS A 136 3.79 16.68 -6.26
C HIS A 136 3.39 15.23 -6.59
N LEU A 137 2.31 15.12 -7.32
CA LEU A 137 1.65 13.87 -7.66
C LEU A 137 1.52 13.72 -9.16
N ASP A 138 2.13 12.68 -9.71
CA ASP A 138 2.01 12.32 -11.13
C ASP A 138 1.08 11.13 -11.31
N LEU A 139 0.19 11.23 -12.27
CA LEU A 139 -0.63 10.11 -12.72
C LEU A 139 -0.13 9.63 -14.08
N ARG A 140 0.47 8.46 -14.13
CA ARG A 140 1.03 7.86 -15.35
C ARG A 140 0.12 6.77 -15.87
N ARG A 141 -0.04 6.71 -17.19
CA ARG A 141 -0.87 5.72 -17.87
C ARG A 141 -0.17 5.24 -19.12
N GLY A 142 0.39 4.05 -19.07
CA GLY A 142 0.94 3.38 -20.26
C GLY A 142 -0.17 2.94 -21.24
N PRO A 143 0.18 2.56 -22.48
CA PRO A 143 -0.82 2.10 -23.48
C PRO A 143 -1.64 0.91 -22.98
N LEU A 144 -1.00 -0.09 -22.35
CA LEU A 144 -1.66 -1.27 -21.80
C LEU A 144 -2.48 -0.94 -20.55
N GLU A 145 -1.98 -0.03 -19.70
CA GLU A 145 -2.73 0.44 -18.53
C GLU A 145 -4.00 1.17 -18.96
N ARG A 146 -3.94 2.03 -19.99
CA ARG A 146 -5.12 2.71 -20.54
C ARG A 146 -6.15 1.72 -21.05
N ALA A 147 -5.71 0.70 -21.81
CA ALA A 147 -6.61 -0.32 -22.34
C ALA A 147 -7.28 -1.16 -21.21
N ALA A 148 -6.60 -1.31 -20.08
CA ALA A 148 -7.11 -2.02 -18.91
C ALA A 148 -7.83 -1.12 -17.88
N HIS A 149 -7.98 0.18 -18.14
CA HIS A 149 -8.51 1.20 -17.22
C HIS A 149 -7.73 1.26 -15.89
N LEU A 150 -6.42 1.16 -16.02
CA LEU A 150 -5.47 1.24 -14.89
C LEU A 150 -4.59 2.49 -14.99
N ALA A 151 -4.02 2.87 -13.85
CA ALA A 151 -3.07 3.96 -13.77
C ALA A 151 -2.00 3.66 -12.71
N THR A 152 -0.86 4.29 -12.85
CA THR A 152 0.22 4.30 -11.84
C THR A 152 0.27 5.69 -11.21
N LEU A 153 0.01 5.78 -9.90
CA LEU A 153 0.20 7.00 -9.12
C LEU A 153 1.66 7.06 -8.66
N VAL A 154 2.33 8.18 -8.97
CA VAL A 154 3.70 8.44 -8.52
C VAL A 154 3.65 9.63 -7.56
N VAL A 155 4.02 9.38 -6.31
CA VAL A 155 4.11 10.38 -5.25
C VAL A 155 5.55 10.81 -5.12
N HIS A 156 5.85 12.07 -5.44
CA HIS A 156 7.17 12.66 -5.30
C HIS A 156 7.32 13.28 -3.92
N THR A 157 8.41 12.96 -3.24
CA THR A 157 8.66 13.36 -1.87
C THR A 157 9.95 14.17 -1.73
N ALA A 158 9.96 15.13 -0.81
CA ALA A 158 11.18 15.83 -0.41
C ALA A 158 12.12 14.85 0.32
N GLY A 159 13.30 14.62 -0.23
CA GLY A 159 14.32 13.78 0.40
C GLY A 159 15.24 13.07 -0.59
N THR A 160 16.37 12.58 -0.10
CA THR A 160 17.44 12.00 -0.92
C THR A 160 17.34 10.48 -1.13
N ARG A 161 16.63 9.75 -0.26
CA ARG A 161 16.60 8.27 -0.32
C ARG A 161 15.43 7.67 -1.10
N HIS A 162 14.27 8.32 -1.12
CA HIS A 162 13.09 7.87 -1.85
C HIS A 162 12.40 9.09 -2.45
N ASN A 163 12.94 9.60 -3.55
CA ASN A 163 12.43 10.80 -4.20
C ASN A 163 11.05 10.61 -4.84
N ALA A 164 10.65 9.36 -5.08
CA ALA A 164 9.35 9.03 -5.61
C ALA A 164 8.91 7.63 -5.18
N VAL A 165 7.65 7.51 -4.81
CA VAL A 165 6.98 6.24 -4.50
C VAL A 165 5.90 6.00 -5.53
N ALA A 166 6.01 4.91 -6.29
CA ALA A 166 5.02 4.56 -7.29
C ALA A 166 4.06 3.47 -6.76
N VAL A 167 2.77 3.67 -6.94
CA VAL A 167 1.71 2.68 -6.72
C VAL A 167 1.19 2.24 -8.09
N PRO A 168 1.71 1.14 -8.67
CA PRO A 168 1.38 0.73 -10.03
C PRO A 168 0.07 -0.06 -10.06
N GLY A 169 -0.67 0.08 -11.16
CA GLY A 169 -1.83 -0.74 -11.45
C GLY A 169 -3.04 -0.50 -10.56
N LEU A 170 -3.21 0.73 -10.08
CA LEU A 170 -4.45 1.20 -9.46
C LEU A 170 -5.58 1.23 -10.51
N GLU A 171 -6.81 1.03 -10.10
CA GLU A 171 -7.95 1.37 -10.93
C GLU A 171 -7.95 2.88 -11.20
N GLN A 172 -8.28 3.28 -12.42
CA GLN A 172 -8.18 4.69 -12.83
C GLN A 172 -8.95 5.61 -11.89
N ALA A 173 -10.19 5.22 -11.52
CA ALA A 173 -11.03 5.98 -10.60
C ALA A 173 -10.41 6.09 -9.18
N ASP A 174 -9.76 5.02 -8.70
CA ASP A 174 -9.10 5.05 -7.39
C ASP A 174 -7.86 5.91 -7.41
N ALA A 175 -7.08 5.87 -8.50
CA ALA A 175 -5.90 6.70 -8.67
C ALA A 175 -6.24 8.19 -8.75
N GLU A 176 -7.34 8.54 -9.42
CA GLU A 176 -7.86 9.92 -9.49
C GLU A 176 -8.34 10.40 -8.12
N ARG A 177 -9.15 9.59 -7.41
CA ARG A 177 -9.60 9.91 -6.04
C ARG A 177 -8.42 10.06 -5.07
N LEU A 178 -7.42 9.19 -5.20
CA LEU A 178 -6.24 9.23 -4.35
C LEU A 178 -5.46 10.53 -4.58
N ARG A 179 -5.27 10.89 -5.85
CA ARG A 179 -4.63 12.16 -6.23
C ARG A 179 -5.39 13.37 -5.68
N GLU A 180 -6.71 13.40 -5.83
CA GLU A 180 -7.55 14.51 -5.35
C GLU A 180 -7.47 14.66 -3.83
N ARG A 181 -7.58 13.54 -3.09
CA ARG A 181 -7.47 13.56 -1.63
C ARG A 181 -6.10 14.04 -1.16
N LEU A 182 -5.03 13.55 -1.78
CA LEU A 182 -3.67 13.96 -1.46
C LEU A 182 -3.43 15.44 -1.80
N ALA A 183 -3.92 15.93 -2.94
CA ALA A 183 -3.83 17.34 -3.32
C ALA A 183 -4.58 18.25 -2.36
N HIS A 184 -5.81 17.88 -1.99
CA HIS A 184 -6.61 18.68 -1.05
C HIS A 184 -5.98 18.76 0.36
N GLN A 185 -5.27 17.73 0.80
CA GLN A 185 -4.55 17.77 2.07
C GLN A 185 -3.32 18.66 2.00
N LEU A 186 -2.62 18.70 0.86
CA LEU A 186 -1.47 19.61 0.65
C LEU A 186 -1.90 21.08 0.71
N ASP A 187 -3.03 21.43 0.06
CA ASP A 187 -3.54 22.79 0.04
C ASP A 187 -3.93 23.27 1.48
N HIS A 188 -4.45 22.35 2.31
CA HIS A 188 -4.81 22.69 3.70
C HIS A 188 -3.61 22.89 4.63
N ASP A 189 -2.52 22.18 4.41
CA ASP A 189 -1.29 22.34 5.20
C ASP A 189 -0.55 23.64 4.84
N ASP A 190 -0.64 24.11 3.59
CA ASP A 190 -0.05 25.39 3.15
C ASP A 190 -0.84 26.60 3.69
N ASP A 191 -2.16 26.49 3.86
CA ASP A 191 -2.99 27.56 4.42
C ASP A 191 -2.87 27.70 5.96
N ALA A 192 -2.24 26.73 6.63
CA ALA A 192 -2.08 26.71 8.10
C ALA A 192 -0.75 27.28 8.59
N LEU A 193 0.12 27.75 7.68
CA LEU A 193 1.43 28.38 7.96
C LEU A 193 1.37 29.87 7.75
#